data_15a6613ed6848be94e1f0609aca58f1c
#
_entry.id   15a6613ed6848be94e1f0609aca58f1c
#
_cell.length_a   1.000
_cell.length_b   1.000
_cell.length_c   1.000
_cell.angle_alpha   90.00
_cell.angle_beta   90.00
_cell.angle_gamma   90.00
#
_symmetry.space_group_name_H-M   'P 1'
#
loop_
_entity.id
_entity.type
_entity.pdbx_description
1 polymer ?
#
loop_
_entity_poly.entity_id
_entity_poly.type
_entity_poly.pdbx_seq_one_letter_code
_entity_poly.pdbx_strand_id
1 'polypeptide(L)'
;MRIAMVASEAAPFVKTGGLGDVMQALPNALSKLKGNEICLFLPYYKRIKEDPAIETEQVGSFSMELAWRESYVGILRLKPRRKKLQVYFIDNDYYFGARSTVYGDFDDGERFAYFSKAVMAALYFLDFKPDILHCHDWQAAMTPAYLRALYHDWCPQT
;
A
#
# COMPACT_ATOMS: atom_id res chain seq x y z
N MET A 1 16.17 -1.08 10.54
CA MET A 1 14.73 -0.96 10.82
C MET A 1 13.94 -1.37 9.59
N ARG A 2 12.83 -2.06 9.81
CA ARG A 2 11.84 -2.40 8.78
C ARG A 2 10.72 -1.34 8.84
N ILE A 3 10.50 -0.64 7.76
CA ILE A 3 9.55 0.48 7.69
C ILE A 3 8.51 0.16 6.62
N ALA A 4 7.24 0.05 7.02
CA ALA A 4 6.12 -0.01 6.10
C ALA A 4 5.56 1.40 5.91
N MET A 5 5.56 1.87 4.67
CA MET A 5 5.00 3.16 4.29
C MET A 5 3.71 2.93 3.51
N VAL A 6 2.65 3.62 3.90
CA VAL A 6 1.32 3.47 3.33
C VAL A 6 0.85 4.81 2.82
N ALA A 7 0.57 4.89 1.53
CA ALA A 7 0.13 6.12 0.88
C ALA A 7 -0.80 5.84 -0.29
N SER A 8 -1.59 6.83 -0.67
CA SER A 8 -2.45 6.77 -1.86
C SER A 8 -1.76 7.20 -3.13
N GLU A 9 -0.64 7.91 -3.02
CA GLU A 9 0.12 8.45 -4.13
C GLU A 9 1.63 8.27 -3.94
N ALA A 10 2.36 8.07 -5.03
CA ALA A 10 3.81 8.20 -5.13
C ALA A 10 4.20 8.41 -6.60
N ALA A 11 4.99 9.43 -6.89
CA ALA A 11 5.58 9.57 -8.21
C ALA A 11 6.65 8.47 -8.44
N PRO A 12 6.83 7.95 -9.66
CA PRO A 12 6.17 8.36 -10.91
C PRO A 12 4.81 7.67 -11.16
N PHE A 13 4.33 6.78 -10.29
CA PHE A 13 3.17 5.92 -10.50
C PHE A 13 1.86 6.72 -10.58
N VAL A 14 1.61 7.51 -9.54
CA VAL A 14 0.45 8.39 -9.43
C VAL A 14 0.81 9.62 -8.63
N LYS A 15 0.41 10.79 -9.11
CA LYS A 15 0.62 12.07 -8.44
C LYS A 15 -0.53 13.01 -8.78
N THR A 16 -1.21 13.51 -7.76
CA THR A 16 -2.22 14.55 -7.86
C THR A 16 -1.81 15.81 -7.08
N GLY A 17 -0.91 15.65 -6.09
CA GLY A 17 -0.44 16.73 -5.23
C GLY A 17 0.98 16.52 -4.71
N GLY A 18 1.32 17.24 -3.65
CA GLY A 18 2.64 17.18 -3.02
C GLY A 18 2.97 15.85 -2.35
N LEU A 19 1.94 15.07 -1.96
CA LEU A 19 2.14 13.75 -1.38
C LEU A 19 2.92 12.83 -2.34
N GLY A 20 2.60 12.88 -3.64
CA GLY A 20 3.30 12.09 -4.65
C GLY A 20 4.81 12.34 -4.67
N ASP A 21 5.25 13.59 -4.50
CA ASP A 21 6.68 13.94 -4.44
C ASP A 21 7.33 13.46 -3.15
N VAL A 22 6.67 13.64 -2.02
CA VAL A 22 7.16 13.15 -0.72
C VAL A 22 7.34 11.64 -0.77
N MET A 23 6.37 10.90 -1.30
CA MET A 23 6.41 9.45 -1.37
C MET A 23 7.36 8.90 -2.44
N GLN A 24 7.81 9.73 -3.36
CA GLN A 24 8.96 9.42 -4.21
C GLN A 24 10.29 9.64 -3.47
N ALA A 25 10.44 10.76 -2.79
CA ALA A 25 11.72 11.17 -2.20
C ALA A 25 12.05 10.44 -0.89
N LEU A 26 11.10 10.41 0.05
CA LEU A 26 11.32 9.91 1.41
C LEU A 26 11.68 8.42 1.47
N PRO A 27 10.95 7.47 0.83
CA PRO A 27 11.32 6.06 0.84
C PRO A 27 12.70 5.82 0.22
N ASN A 28 13.02 6.55 -0.87
CA ASN A 28 14.33 6.46 -1.50
C ASN A 28 15.45 6.97 -0.59
N ALA A 29 15.25 8.06 0.13
CA ALA A 29 16.22 8.61 1.09
C ALA A 29 16.43 7.64 2.27
N LEU A 30 15.35 7.14 2.87
CA LEU A 30 15.40 6.21 4.00
C LEU A 30 16.06 4.87 3.63
N SER A 31 15.85 4.38 2.41
CA SER A 31 16.45 3.13 1.93
C SER A 31 17.97 3.19 1.77
N LYS A 32 18.55 4.40 1.62
CA LYS A 32 20.00 4.60 1.55
C LYS A 32 20.67 4.50 2.92
N LEU A 33 19.95 4.72 3.99
CA LEU A 33 20.47 4.60 5.34
C LEU A 33 20.77 3.12 5.67
N LYS A 34 21.90 2.90 6.32
CA LYS A 34 22.35 1.54 6.67
C LYS A 34 21.36 0.89 7.66
N GLY A 35 20.98 -0.34 7.38
CA GLY A 35 20.10 -1.14 8.25
C GLY A 35 18.60 -0.92 8.03
N ASN A 36 18.19 -0.06 7.08
CA ASN A 36 16.79 0.11 6.74
C ASN A 36 16.36 -0.81 5.59
N GLU A 37 15.14 -1.32 5.74
CA GLU A 37 14.37 -2.06 4.73
C GLU A 37 12.98 -1.41 4.63
N ILE A 38 12.60 -0.97 3.45
CA ILE A 38 11.38 -0.19 3.22
C ILE A 38 10.42 -0.99 2.34
N CYS A 39 9.17 -1.08 2.76
CA CYS A 39 8.05 -1.50 1.92
C CYS A 39 7.08 -0.32 1.74
N LEU A 40 6.88 0.12 0.51
CA LEU A 40 5.89 1.13 0.16
C LEU A 40 4.67 0.44 -0.42
N PHE A 41 3.49 0.72 0.12
CA PHE A 41 2.20 0.22 -0.34
C PHE A 41 1.37 1.32 -0.97
N LEU A 42 0.86 1.05 -2.17
CA LEU A 42 0.01 1.94 -2.97
C LEU A 42 -1.21 1.17 -3.49
N PRO A 43 -2.34 1.83 -3.74
CA PRO A 43 -3.41 1.22 -4.52
C PRO A 43 -2.97 0.97 -5.98
N TYR A 44 -3.41 -0.14 -6.58
CA TYR A 44 -3.13 -0.45 -7.98
C TYR A 44 -4.17 0.22 -8.88
N TYR A 45 -4.04 1.53 -9.06
CA TYR A 45 -4.96 2.30 -9.88
C TYR A 45 -4.91 1.90 -11.36
N LYS A 46 -6.00 2.13 -12.08
CA LYS A 46 -6.13 1.89 -13.52
C LYS A 46 -4.94 2.43 -14.32
N ARG A 47 -4.56 3.69 -14.07
CA ARG A 47 -3.43 4.33 -14.75
C ARG A 47 -2.08 3.64 -14.54
N ILE A 48 -1.87 2.98 -13.40
CA ILE A 48 -0.66 2.20 -13.13
C ILE A 48 -0.74 0.87 -13.88
N LYS A 49 -1.91 0.25 -13.87
CA LYS A 49 -2.19 -1.04 -14.52
C LYS A 49 -2.05 -0.97 -16.05
N GLU A 50 -2.40 0.16 -16.64
CA GLU A 50 -2.37 0.40 -18.09
C GLU A 50 -1.05 1.00 -18.58
N ASP A 51 -0.12 1.38 -17.70
CA ASP A 51 1.18 1.94 -18.07
C ASP A 51 2.18 0.83 -18.44
N PRO A 52 2.56 0.69 -19.71
CA PRO A 52 3.49 -0.35 -20.16
C PRO A 52 4.92 -0.19 -19.62
N ALA A 53 5.26 0.97 -19.05
CA ALA A 53 6.55 1.21 -18.41
C ALA A 53 6.60 0.67 -16.97
N ILE A 54 5.45 0.30 -16.39
CA ILE A 54 5.36 -0.21 -15.03
C ILE A 54 5.18 -1.73 -15.06
N GLU A 55 6.29 -2.44 -14.95
CA GLU A 55 6.25 -3.90 -14.85
C GLU A 55 6.03 -4.34 -13.41
N THR A 56 5.09 -5.25 -13.23
CA THR A 56 4.78 -5.84 -11.92
C THR A 56 4.81 -7.36 -11.97
N GLU A 57 4.94 -7.99 -10.82
CA GLU A 57 4.74 -9.43 -10.62
C GLU A 57 3.75 -9.66 -9.49
N GLN A 58 2.84 -10.58 -9.68
CA GLN A 58 1.91 -10.99 -8.61
C GLN A 58 2.68 -11.85 -7.60
N VAL A 59 2.67 -11.45 -6.34
CA VAL A 59 3.32 -12.18 -5.24
C VAL A 59 2.34 -12.95 -4.38
N GLY A 60 1.06 -12.62 -4.45
CA GLY A 60 0.00 -13.34 -3.76
C GLY A 60 -1.37 -12.75 -3.99
N SER A 61 -2.37 -13.50 -3.53
CA SER A 61 -3.76 -13.03 -3.48
C SER A 61 -4.54 -13.82 -2.43
N PHE A 62 -5.55 -13.19 -1.86
CA PHE A 62 -6.46 -13.79 -0.89
C PHE A 62 -7.79 -13.04 -0.88
N SER A 63 -8.79 -13.60 -0.19
CA SER A 63 -10.02 -12.90 0.13
C SER A 63 -9.95 -12.28 1.52
N MET A 64 -10.54 -11.11 1.67
CA MET A 64 -10.62 -10.35 2.92
C MET A 64 -12.03 -9.81 3.12
N GLU A 65 -12.57 -9.99 4.31
CA GLU A 65 -13.84 -9.37 4.70
C GLU A 65 -13.63 -7.88 5.02
N LEU A 66 -14.52 -7.04 4.49
CA LEU A 66 -14.69 -5.66 4.90
C LEU A 66 -16.17 -5.46 5.25
N ALA A 67 -16.47 -5.32 6.53
CA ALA A 67 -17.80 -5.36 7.08
C ALA A 67 -18.54 -6.65 6.63
N TRP A 68 -19.58 -6.54 5.79
CA TRP A 68 -20.37 -7.66 5.29
C TRP A 68 -19.93 -8.18 3.90
N ARG A 69 -18.89 -7.58 3.31
CA ARG A 69 -18.40 -7.94 1.99
C ARG A 69 -17.11 -8.73 2.06
N GLU A 70 -17.07 -9.84 1.36
CA GLU A 70 -15.83 -10.50 1.01
C GLU A 70 -15.26 -9.86 -0.25
N SER A 71 -14.00 -9.46 -0.21
CA SER A 71 -13.34 -8.75 -1.30
C SER A 71 -12.00 -9.39 -1.63
N TYR A 72 -11.71 -9.50 -2.91
CA TYR A 72 -10.41 -9.92 -3.41
C TYR A 72 -9.32 -8.91 -3.03
N VAL A 73 -8.16 -9.40 -2.66
CA VAL A 73 -6.93 -8.64 -2.47
C VAL A 73 -5.82 -9.29 -3.28
N GLY A 74 -5.33 -8.59 -4.30
CA GLY A 74 -4.11 -8.95 -5.01
C GLY A 74 -2.93 -8.15 -4.48
N ILE A 75 -1.77 -8.79 -4.40
CA ILE A 75 -0.52 -8.14 -4.04
C ILE A 75 0.41 -8.23 -5.24
N LEU A 76 0.73 -7.08 -5.84
CA LEU A 76 1.71 -7.00 -6.90
C LEU A 76 2.95 -6.29 -6.41
N ARG A 77 4.11 -6.73 -6.86
CA ARG A 77 5.40 -6.09 -6.57
C ARG A 77 5.97 -5.47 -7.84
N LEU A 78 6.50 -4.24 -7.71
CA LEU A 78 7.19 -3.55 -8.79
C LEU A 78 8.46 -4.28 -9.22
N LYS A 79 8.70 -4.37 -10.54
CA LYS A 79 9.97 -4.81 -11.13
C LYS A 79 10.82 -3.64 -11.64
N PRO A 80 12.15 -3.76 -11.69
CA PRO A 80 12.94 -4.83 -11.07
C PRO A 80 12.95 -4.72 -9.54
N ARG A 81 13.06 -5.85 -8.88
CA ARG A 81 13.12 -5.90 -7.41
C ARG A 81 14.33 -5.14 -6.87
N ARG A 82 14.09 -4.19 -5.97
CA ARG A 82 15.16 -3.47 -5.26
C ARG A 82 15.39 -4.07 -3.87
N LYS A 83 16.64 -4.26 -3.49
CA LYS A 83 16.98 -4.97 -2.24
C LYS A 83 16.48 -4.28 -0.97
N LYS A 84 16.48 -2.93 -0.93
CA LYS A 84 16.19 -2.15 0.29
C LYS A 84 14.89 -1.34 0.22
N LEU A 85 14.28 -1.24 -0.94
CA LEU A 85 13.02 -0.56 -1.17
C LEU A 85 12.17 -1.41 -2.10
N GLN A 86 11.11 -2.00 -1.53
CA GLN A 86 10.10 -2.73 -2.29
C GLN A 86 8.87 -1.85 -2.43
N VAL A 87 8.29 -1.80 -3.63
CA VAL A 87 7.01 -1.14 -3.86
C VAL A 87 5.99 -2.23 -4.16
N TYR A 88 4.91 -2.20 -3.39
CA TYR A 88 3.77 -3.11 -3.53
C TYR A 88 2.53 -2.34 -3.92
N PHE A 89 1.74 -2.94 -4.79
CA PHE A 89 0.43 -2.43 -5.17
C PHE A 89 -0.66 -3.38 -4.67
N ILE A 90 -1.70 -2.81 -4.08
CA ILE A 90 -2.91 -3.53 -3.66
C ILE A 90 -3.90 -3.50 -4.80
N ASP A 91 -4.14 -4.66 -5.40
CA ASP A 91 -5.03 -4.83 -6.55
C ASP A 91 -6.43 -5.20 -6.12
N ASN A 92 -7.38 -4.40 -6.60
CA ASN A 92 -8.79 -4.67 -6.59
C ASN A 92 -9.47 -3.78 -7.64
N ASP A 93 -10.08 -4.42 -8.65
CA ASP A 93 -10.70 -3.69 -9.75
C ASP A 93 -11.89 -2.84 -9.31
N TYR A 94 -12.70 -3.34 -8.38
CA TYR A 94 -13.87 -2.61 -7.88
C TYR A 94 -13.49 -1.30 -7.21
N TYR A 95 -12.45 -1.31 -6.36
CA TYR A 95 -12.03 -0.13 -5.63
C TYR A 95 -11.04 0.76 -6.39
N PHE A 96 -10.17 0.19 -7.25
CA PHE A 96 -9.07 0.96 -7.87
C PHE A 96 -8.85 0.67 -9.34
N GLY A 97 -8.77 -0.60 -9.74
CA GLY A 97 -8.28 -0.99 -11.07
C GLY A 97 -9.20 -0.62 -12.22
N ALA A 98 -10.52 -0.54 -12.01
CA ALA A 98 -11.49 -0.13 -13.03
C ALA A 98 -11.85 1.35 -12.98
N ARG A 99 -11.36 2.12 -11.98
CA ARG A 99 -11.74 3.52 -11.78
C ARG A 99 -10.79 4.48 -12.48
N SER A 100 -11.35 5.54 -13.05
CA SER A 100 -10.59 6.59 -13.72
C SER A 100 -10.05 7.65 -12.78
N THR A 101 -10.64 7.76 -11.58
CA THR A 101 -10.31 8.78 -10.57
C THR A 101 -9.40 8.19 -9.49
N VAL A 102 -8.49 9.04 -8.96
CA VAL A 102 -7.71 8.72 -7.77
C VAL A 102 -8.54 9.02 -6.51
N TYR A 103 -9.23 10.15 -6.50
CA TYR A 103 -10.10 10.65 -5.43
C TYR A 103 -11.38 11.26 -5.99
N GLY A 104 -12.35 11.52 -5.10
CA GLY A 104 -13.56 12.25 -5.40
C GLY A 104 -14.76 11.38 -5.71
N ASP A 105 -14.64 10.07 -5.51
CA ASP A 105 -15.77 9.16 -5.60
C ASP A 105 -16.58 9.20 -4.29
N PHE A 106 -17.91 9.00 -4.38
CA PHE A 106 -18.80 9.04 -3.20
C PHE A 106 -18.47 7.99 -2.14
N ASP A 107 -17.81 6.91 -2.54
CA ASP A 107 -17.42 5.78 -1.70
C ASP A 107 -15.94 5.79 -1.28
N ASP A 108 -15.26 6.93 -1.38
CA ASP A 108 -13.84 7.06 -1.01
C ASP A 108 -13.55 6.59 0.42
N GLY A 109 -14.47 6.80 1.35
CA GLY A 109 -14.36 6.30 2.71
C GLY A 109 -14.22 4.78 2.76
N GLU A 110 -15.06 4.04 2.02
CA GLU A 110 -14.99 2.58 1.92
C GLU A 110 -13.74 2.13 1.17
N ARG A 111 -13.41 2.78 0.06
CA ARG A 111 -12.23 2.48 -0.76
C ARG A 111 -10.94 2.50 0.05
N PHE A 112 -10.75 3.55 0.82
CA PHE A 112 -9.51 3.72 1.58
C PHE A 112 -9.52 3.01 2.94
N ALA A 113 -10.69 2.70 3.49
CA ALA A 113 -10.82 1.72 4.58
C ALA A 113 -10.43 0.32 4.11
N TYR A 114 -10.91 -0.09 2.91
CA TYR A 114 -10.47 -1.33 2.26
C TYR A 114 -8.95 -1.34 2.06
N PHE A 115 -8.38 -0.30 1.44
CA PHE A 115 -6.94 -0.19 1.20
C PHE A 115 -6.13 -0.36 2.49
N SER A 116 -6.50 0.37 3.54
CA SER A 116 -5.84 0.33 4.83
C SER A 116 -5.86 -1.08 5.46
N LYS A 117 -7.00 -1.78 5.38
CA LYS A 117 -7.13 -3.15 5.88
C LYS A 117 -6.32 -4.13 5.03
N ALA A 118 -6.38 -3.98 3.70
CA ALA A 118 -5.66 -4.83 2.76
C ALA A 118 -4.14 -4.70 2.92
N VAL A 119 -3.62 -3.51 3.22
CA VAL A 119 -2.19 -3.32 3.53
C VAL A 119 -1.78 -4.09 4.77
N MET A 120 -2.57 -4.09 5.84
CA MET A 120 -2.26 -4.87 7.05
C MET A 120 -2.28 -6.37 6.77
N ALA A 121 -3.28 -6.85 6.01
CA ALA A 121 -3.34 -8.24 5.59
C ALA A 121 -2.17 -8.62 4.67
N ALA A 122 -1.75 -7.72 3.77
CA ALA A 122 -0.59 -7.92 2.91
C ALA A 122 0.73 -7.98 3.69
N LEU A 123 0.91 -7.11 4.69
CA LEU A 123 2.07 -7.17 5.59
C LEU A 123 2.13 -8.51 6.32
N TYR A 124 1.00 -9.00 6.81
CA TYR A 124 0.88 -10.31 7.46
C TYR A 124 1.21 -11.44 6.49
N PHE A 125 0.64 -11.42 5.28
CA PHE A 125 0.88 -12.41 4.22
C PHE A 125 2.36 -12.49 3.81
N LEU A 126 3.03 -11.32 3.72
CA LEU A 126 4.45 -11.21 3.36
C LEU A 126 5.40 -11.51 4.53
N ASP A 127 4.88 -11.76 5.72
CA ASP A 127 5.63 -11.84 6.99
C ASP A 127 6.59 -10.65 7.19
N PHE A 128 6.13 -9.47 6.76
CA PHE A 128 6.87 -8.23 6.95
C PHE A 128 6.37 -7.53 8.21
N LYS A 129 6.99 -7.83 9.36
CA LYS A 129 6.73 -7.16 10.65
C LYS A 129 7.48 -5.83 10.67
N PRO A 130 6.82 -4.69 10.51
CA PRO A 130 7.49 -3.40 10.55
C PRO A 130 7.88 -3.01 11.97
N ASP A 131 9.01 -2.31 12.12
CA ASP A 131 9.33 -1.56 13.34
C ASP A 131 8.58 -0.23 13.37
N ILE A 132 8.27 0.31 12.18
CA ILE A 132 7.53 1.57 11.98
C ILE A 132 6.49 1.36 10.88
N LEU A 133 5.25 1.68 11.21
CA LEU A 133 4.15 1.82 10.25
C LEU A 133 3.92 3.31 9.99
N HIS A 134 4.38 3.82 8.85
CA HIS A 134 4.31 5.23 8.48
C HIS A 134 3.18 5.47 7.49
N CYS A 135 2.06 5.97 7.99
CA CYS A 135 0.86 6.22 7.22
C CYS A 135 0.78 7.68 6.79
N HIS A 136 0.47 7.92 5.52
CA HIS A 136 0.44 9.24 4.92
C HIS A 136 -0.98 9.62 4.51
N ASP A 137 -1.43 10.75 5.06
CA ASP A 137 -2.71 11.38 4.77
C ASP A 137 -3.93 10.54 5.19
N TRP A 138 -5.14 11.07 4.98
CA TRP A 138 -6.39 10.48 5.43
C TRP A 138 -6.68 9.12 4.79
N GLN A 139 -6.21 8.88 3.57
CA GLN A 139 -6.40 7.63 2.84
C GLN A 139 -5.71 6.42 3.52
N ALA A 140 -4.70 6.67 4.32
CA ALA A 140 -4.00 5.63 5.09
C ALA A 140 -4.37 5.63 6.58
N ALA A 141 -5.26 6.52 7.02
CA ALA A 141 -5.54 6.77 8.43
C ALA A 141 -6.13 5.56 9.18
N MET A 142 -6.85 4.68 8.50
CA MET A 142 -7.41 3.47 9.11
C MET A 142 -6.37 2.36 9.34
N THR A 143 -5.19 2.44 8.72
CA THR A 143 -4.15 1.39 8.85
C THR A 143 -3.70 1.19 10.30
N PRO A 144 -3.35 2.23 11.09
CA PRO A 144 -2.98 2.05 12.50
C PRO A 144 -4.15 1.57 13.37
N ALA A 145 -5.40 1.89 13.03
CA ALA A 145 -6.56 1.36 13.73
C ALA A 145 -6.68 -0.17 13.52
N TYR A 146 -6.52 -0.64 12.28
CA TYR A 146 -6.51 -2.07 11.98
C TYR A 146 -5.31 -2.79 12.61
N LEU A 147 -4.12 -2.17 12.64
CA LEU A 147 -2.98 -2.73 13.36
C LEU A 147 -3.36 -3.03 14.83
N ARG A 148 -3.93 -2.05 15.52
CA ARG A 148 -4.31 -2.17 16.93
C ARG A 148 -5.44 -3.17 17.18
N ALA A 149 -6.46 -3.17 16.30
CA ALA A 149 -7.65 -3.99 16.50
C ALA A 149 -7.46 -5.45 16.08
N LEU A 150 -6.66 -5.72 15.03
CA LEU A 150 -6.63 -7.03 14.37
C LEU A 150 -5.23 -7.68 14.36
N TYR A 151 -4.15 -6.90 14.47
CA TYR A 151 -2.78 -7.38 14.28
C TYR A 151 -1.83 -7.04 15.44
N HIS A 152 -2.36 -6.55 16.58
CA HIS A 152 -1.55 -6.16 17.73
C HIS A 152 -0.64 -7.31 18.22
N ASP A 153 -1.20 -8.51 18.37
CA ASP A 153 -0.43 -9.67 18.86
C ASP A 153 0.62 -10.16 17.87
N TRP A 154 0.38 -9.93 16.57
CA TRP A 154 1.34 -10.30 15.54
C TRP A 154 2.52 -9.32 15.46
N CYS A 155 2.30 -8.04 15.72
CA CYS A 155 3.30 -6.98 15.60
C CYS A 155 3.23 -5.97 16.76
N PRO A 156 3.48 -6.43 18.01
CA PRO A 156 3.27 -5.62 19.22
C PRO A 156 4.27 -4.46 19.37
N GLN A 157 5.40 -4.51 18.64
CA GLN A 157 6.46 -3.50 18.72
C GLN A 157 6.21 -2.28 17.81
N THR A 158 5.23 -2.32 16.92
CA THR A 158 4.94 -1.26 15.92
C THR A 158 4.12 -0.12 16.51
#